data_f85660facbbca2a3250d84eb43878800
#
_entry.id   f85660facbbca2a3250d84eb43878800
#
_cell.length_a   1.000
_cell.length_b   1.000
_cell.length_c   1.000
_cell.angle_alpha   90.00
_cell.angle_beta   90.00
_cell.angle_gamma   90.00
#
_symmetry.space_group_name_H-M   'P 1'
#
loop_
_entity.id
_entity.type
_entity.pdbx_description
1 polymer ?
#
loop_
_entity_poly.entity_id
_entity_poly.type
_entity_poly.pdbx_seq_one_letter_code
_entity_poly.pdbx_strand_id
1 'polypeptide(L)'
;MEGKQPFDIVVETYGPTVLRVCRAVLGPADADDAWSETFLSAMKAYPDLPADANVEAWLVTISHRKAIDVLRAAARRAVPVADTPDTATAPAADSRDLDLVSAVAGLPAKQRQAVAYHYLAGLPYTDIAAILGGSTDAARRAAADGIATLRRSYPGAAARRAGHR
;
A
#
# COMPACT_ATOMS: atom_id res chain seq x y z
N MET A 1 -9.34 -13.29 29.89
CA MET A 1 -8.16 -13.44 29.03
C MET A 1 -8.61 -13.46 27.57
N GLU A 2 -8.58 -12.33 26.94
CA GLU A 2 -8.73 -12.31 25.49
C GLU A 2 -7.42 -12.80 24.90
N GLY A 3 -7.46 -14.05 24.44
CA GLY A 3 -6.36 -14.64 23.71
C GLY A 3 -6.15 -13.94 22.38
N LYS A 4 -4.91 -13.82 21.95
CA LYS A 4 -4.50 -13.36 20.64
C LYS A 4 -5.30 -14.10 19.55
N GLN A 5 -5.80 -13.36 18.56
CA GLN A 5 -6.55 -13.99 17.46
C GLN A 5 -5.69 -15.02 16.73
N PRO A 6 -6.27 -16.13 16.27
CA PRO A 6 -5.57 -17.06 15.38
C PRO A 6 -5.06 -16.34 14.13
N PHE A 7 -3.91 -16.76 13.62
CA PHE A 7 -3.27 -16.09 12.49
C PHE A 7 -4.10 -16.16 11.20
N ASP A 8 -4.86 -17.22 10.99
CA ASP A 8 -5.78 -17.34 9.86
C ASP A 8 -6.84 -16.23 9.85
N ILE A 9 -7.35 -15.85 11.02
CA ILE A 9 -8.28 -14.71 11.18
C ILE A 9 -7.58 -13.39 10.85
N VAL A 10 -6.32 -13.24 11.22
CA VAL A 10 -5.51 -12.07 10.84
C VAL A 10 -5.39 -11.95 9.33
N VAL A 11 -5.11 -13.05 8.64
CA VAL A 11 -5.01 -13.08 7.17
C VAL A 11 -6.35 -12.72 6.52
N GLU A 12 -7.45 -13.27 7.01
CA GLU A 12 -8.79 -12.95 6.49
C GLU A 12 -9.16 -11.48 6.70
N THR A 13 -8.87 -10.94 7.88
CA THR A 13 -9.26 -9.58 8.26
C THR A 13 -8.44 -8.52 7.52
N TYR A 14 -7.12 -8.69 7.44
CA TYR A 14 -6.20 -7.68 6.94
C TYR A 14 -5.63 -8.00 5.56
N GLY A 15 -5.80 -9.23 5.08
CA GLY A 15 -5.27 -9.68 3.78
C GLY A 15 -5.69 -8.80 2.61
N PRO A 16 -6.98 -8.49 2.44
CA PRO A 16 -7.43 -7.62 1.35
C PRO A 16 -6.82 -6.21 1.41
N THR A 17 -6.73 -5.61 2.58
CA THR A 17 -6.14 -4.28 2.78
C THR A 17 -4.66 -4.27 2.42
N VAL A 18 -3.90 -5.24 2.92
CA VAL A 18 -2.46 -5.36 2.62
C VAL A 18 -2.23 -5.59 1.12
N LEU A 19 -3.08 -6.36 0.46
CA LEU A 19 -2.97 -6.59 -0.99
C LEU A 19 -3.20 -5.28 -1.77
N ARG A 20 -4.20 -4.50 -1.39
CA ARG A 20 -4.46 -3.18 -2.01
C ARG A 20 -3.28 -2.24 -1.84
N VAL A 21 -2.69 -2.21 -0.65
CA VAL A 21 -1.48 -1.42 -0.37
C VAL A 21 -0.31 -1.89 -1.23
N CYS A 22 -0.06 -3.19 -1.32
CA CYS A 22 1.00 -3.74 -2.17
C CYS A 22 0.79 -3.37 -3.65
N ARG A 23 -0.43 -3.48 -4.16
CA ARG A 23 -0.76 -3.09 -5.54
C ARG A 23 -0.55 -1.60 -5.79
N ALA A 24 -0.94 -0.75 -4.85
CA ALA A 24 -0.75 0.70 -4.97
C ALA A 24 0.72 1.09 -4.94
N VAL A 25 1.52 0.44 -4.12
CA VAL A 25 2.95 0.79 -3.94
C VAL A 25 3.83 0.17 -5.01
N LEU A 26 3.58 -1.07 -5.41
CA LEU A 26 4.44 -1.85 -6.30
C LEU A 26 3.89 -2.03 -7.71
N GLY A 27 2.60 -1.82 -7.90
CA GLY A 27 1.91 -2.22 -9.12
C GLY A 27 1.51 -3.70 -9.09
N PRO A 28 0.69 -4.16 -10.08
CA PRO A 28 0.06 -5.48 -10.04
C PRO A 28 1.05 -6.64 -10.21
N ALA A 29 2.17 -6.44 -10.90
CA ALA A 29 3.10 -7.54 -11.19
C ALA A 29 3.81 -8.08 -9.93
N ASP A 30 4.20 -7.20 -9.02
CA ASP A 30 4.99 -7.56 -7.83
C ASP A 30 4.15 -7.66 -6.55
N ALA A 31 2.89 -7.24 -6.60
CA ALA A 31 2.05 -7.13 -5.42
C ALA A 31 1.75 -8.48 -4.75
N ASP A 32 1.46 -9.50 -5.54
CA ASP A 32 1.10 -10.83 -5.02
C ASP A 32 2.29 -11.48 -4.29
N ASP A 33 3.49 -11.36 -4.84
CA ASP A 33 4.70 -11.87 -4.20
C ASP A 33 5.01 -11.11 -2.91
N ALA A 34 4.91 -9.79 -2.92
CA ALA A 34 5.11 -8.97 -1.74
C ALA A 34 4.08 -9.28 -0.65
N TRP A 35 2.83 -9.52 -1.02
CA TRP A 35 1.78 -9.94 -0.11
C TRP A 35 2.10 -11.29 0.54
N SER A 36 2.46 -12.27 -0.25
CA SER A 36 2.82 -13.60 0.24
C SER A 36 4.02 -13.55 1.18
N GLU A 37 5.07 -12.84 0.80
CA GLU A 37 6.27 -12.62 1.62
C GLU A 37 5.93 -11.92 2.95
N THR A 38 5.04 -10.94 2.91
CA THR A 38 4.58 -10.21 4.10
C THR A 38 3.91 -11.16 5.09
N PHE A 39 2.96 -11.98 4.62
CA PHE A 39 2.24 -12.89 5.50
C PHE A 39 3.08 -14.09 5.97
N LEU A 40 4.03 -14.56 5.17
CA LEU A 40 5.00 -15.55 5.62
C LEU A 40 5.89 -15.01 6.75
N SER A 41 6.42 -13.81 6.60
CA SER A 41 7.21 -13.15 7.66
C SER A 41 6.36 -12.85 8.89
N ALA A 42 5.14 -12.38 8.69
CA ALA A 42 4.19 -12.11 9.76
C ALA A 42 3.85 -13.38 10.55
N MET A 43 3.60 -14.49 9.88
CA MET A 43 3.29 -15.77 10.52
C MET A 43 4.42 -16.22 11.46
N LYS A 44 5.66 -16.04 11.06
CA LYS A 44 6.83 -16.39 11.86
C LYS A 44 7.00 -15.49 13.09
N ALA A 45 6.70 -14.20 12.95
CA ALA A 45 6.87 -13.21 14.00
C ALA A 45 5.63 -13.05 14.90
N TYR A 46 4.49 -13.55 14.48
CA TYR A 46 3.21 -13.36 15.19
C TYR A 46 3.21 -13.86 16.64
N PRO A 47 3.81 -15.00 16.97
CA PRO A 47 3.86 -15.44 18.37
C PRO A 47 4.49 -14.43 19.32
N ASP A 48 5.48 -13.67 18.87
CA ASP A 48 6.22 -12.67 19.65
C ASP A 48 5.54 -11.29 19.66
N LEU A 49 4.50 -11.08 18.84
CA LEU A 49 3.80 -9.82 18.79
C LEU A 49 2.97 -9.61 20.06
N PRO A 50 3.10 -8.45 20.77
CA PRO A 50 2.25 -8.16 21.92
C PRO A 50 0.76 -8.21 21.57
N ALA A 51 -0.07 -8.66 22.52
CA ALA A 51 -1.51 -8.81 22.31
C ALA A 51 -2.23 -7.47 22.08
N ASP A 52 -1.67 -6.37 22.58
CA ASP A 52 -2.19 -5.00 22.42
C ASP A 52 -1.60 -4.25 21.22
N ALA A 53 -0.76 -4.90 20.42
CA ALA A 53 -0.16 -4.28 19.25
C ALA A 53 -1.20 -3.96 18.17
N ASN A 54 -0.98 -2.85 17.45
CA ASN A 54 -1.76 -2.54 16.25
C ASN A 54 -1.31 -3.45 15.10
N VAL A 55 -2.09 -4.50 14.86
CA VAL A 55 -1.78 -5.54 13.87
C VAL A 55 -1.71 -4.94 12.46
N GLU A 56 -2.60 -4.02 12.13
CA GLU A 56 -2.63 -3.39 10.80
C GLU A 56 -1.36 -2.59 10.54
N ALA A 57 -0.94 -1.74 11.47
CA ALA A 57 0.31 -0.98 11.37
C ALA A 57 1.54 -1.90 11.30
N TRP A 58 1.53 -2.98 12.06
CA TRP A 58 2.58 -3.99 12.05
C TRP A 58 2.70 -4.69 10.69
N LEU A 59 1.56 -5.12 10.12
CA LEU A 59 1.53 -5.75 8.79
C LEU A 59 1.98 -4.77 7.70
N VAL A 60 1.53 -3.52 7.75
CA VAL A 60 1.96 -2.50 6.79
C VAL A 60 3.47 -2.23 6.91
N THR A 61 4.02 -2.24 8.11
CA THR A 61 5.48 -2.12 8.33
C THR A 61 6.25 -3.25 7.65
N ILE A 62 5.80 -4.49 7.80
CA ILE A 62 6.42 -5.65 7.14
C ILE A 62 6.29 -5.51 5.63
N SER A 63 5.10 -5.18 5.14
CA SER A 63 4.84 -5.02 3.71
C SER A 63 5.68 -3.89 3.11
N HIS A 64 5.90 -2.80 3.84
CA HIS A 64 6.77 -1.71 3.43
C HIS A 64 8.21 -2.16 3.23
N ARG A 65 8.75 -2.95 4.15
CA ARG A 65 10.10 -3.51 4.03
C ARG A 65 10.24 -4.40 2.79
N LYS A 66 9.24 -5.25 2.55
CA LYS A 66 9.21 -6.11 1.34
C LYS A 66 9.12 -5.27 0.07
N ALA A 67 8.31 -4.23 0.08
CA ALA A 67 8.19 -3.31 -1.06
C ALA A 67 9.50 -2.58 -1.36
N ILE A 68 10.20 -2.10 -0.34
CA ILE A 68 11.50 -1.46 -0.51
C ILE A 68 12.52 -2.44 -1.10
N ASP A 69 12.54 -3.69 -0.63
CA ASP A 69 13.42 -4.73 -1.19
C ASP A 69 13.14 -4.99 -2.67
N VAL A 70 11.88 -5.06 -3.07
CA VAL A 70 11.46 -5.22 -4.46
C VAL A 70 11.90 -4.02 -5.31
N LEU A 71 11.67 -2.80 -4.84
CA LEU A 71 12.05 -1.57 -5.55
C LEU A 71 13.56 -1.44 -5.70
N ARG A 72 14.33 -1.80 -4.69
CA ARG A 72 15.80 -1.83 -4.76
C ARG A 72 16.32 -2.88 -5.75
N ALA A 73 15.71 -4.06 -5.76
CA ALA A 73 16.05 -5.11 -6.72
C ALA A 73 15.73 -4.68 -8.15
N ALA A 74 14.59 -4.04 -8.38
CA ALA A 74 14.19 -3.50 -9.68
C ALA A 74 15.17 -2.40 -10.16
N ALA A 75 15.57 -1.50 -9.27
CA ALA A 75 16.54 -0.45 -9.58
C ALA A 75 17.91 -1.02 -9.97
N ARG A 76 18.34 -2.10 -9.35
CA ARG A 76 19.60 -2.79 -9.70
C ARG A 76 19.51 -3.53 -11.03
N ARG A 77 18.32 -3.98 -11.44
CA ARG A 77 18.07 -4.68 -12.72
C ARG A 77 17.71 -3.73 -13.85
N ALA A 78 17.47 -2.46 -13.56
CA ALA A 78 17.10 -1.49 -14.58
C ALA A 78 18.26 -1.21 -15.52
N VAL A 79 18.40 -2.06 -16.51
CA VAL A 79 18.94 -1.71 -17.81
C VAL A 79 17.81 -0.90 -18.48
N PRO A 80 18.10 0.25 -19.15
CA PRO A 80 17.07 1.00 -19.83
C PRO A 80 16.47 0.15 -20.96
N VAL A 81 15.43 -0.57 -20.65
CA VAL A 81 14.55 -1.21 -21.63
C VAL A 81 13.33 -0.32 -21.74
N ALA A 82 13.01 0.07 -22.96
CA ALA A 82 11.78 0.79 -23.25
C ALA A 82 10.59 0.05 -22.62
N ASP A 83 9.91 0.74 -21.72
CA ASP A 83 8.72 0.22 -21.05
C ASP A 83 7.68 -0.24 -22.06
N THR A 84 7.51 -1.52 -22.17
CA THR A 84 6.23 -2.06 -22.61
C THR A 84 5.35 -2.15 -21.38
N PRO A 85 4.24 -1.42 -21.32
CA PRO A 85 3.26 -1.64 -20.27
C PRO A 85 2.69 -3.05 -20.46
N ASP A 86 3.17 -3.94 -19.64
CA ASP A 86 2.59 -5.27 -19.56
C ASP A 86 1.26 -5.14 -18.85
N THR A 87 0.20 -5.04 -19.63
CA THR A 87 -1.17 -5.11 -19.15
C THR A 87 -1.45 -6.56 -18.75
N ALA A 88 -0.90 -6.96 -17.63
CA ALA A 88 -1.33 -8.19 -17.00
C ALA A 88 -2.79 -8.02 -16.59
N THR A 89 -3.66 -8.75 -17.24
CA THR A 89 -5.07 -8.87 -16.89
C THR A 89 -5.19 -9.43 -15.49
N ALA A 90 -5.36 -8.56 -14.51
CA ALA A 90 -5.73 -8.96 -13.16
C ALA A 90 -7.17 -9.49 -13.18
N PRO A 91 -7.47 -10.66 -12.56
CA PRO A 91 -8.85 -11.12 -12.46
C PRO A 91 -9.69 -10.16 -11.62
N ALA A 92 -10.77 -9.72 -12.21
CA ALA A 92 -11.98 -9.16 -11.63
C ALA A 92 -11.88 -8.51 -10.24
N ALA A 93 -11.10 -7.46 -10.10
CA ALA A 93 -11.41 -6.42 -9.13
C ALA A 93 -12.31 -5.39 -9.84
N ASP A 94 -13.19 -4.73 -9.10
CA ASP A 94 -14.01 -3.66 -9.64
C ASP A 94 -13.11 -2.68 -10.41
N SER A 95 -13.45 -2.37 -11.66
CA SER A 95 -12.63 -1.54 -12.55
C SER A 95 -12.27 -0.17 -11.92
N ARG A 96 -13.10 0.33 -11.02
CA ARG A 96 -12.85 1.56 -10.28
C ARG A 96 -11.73 1.44 -9.26
N ASP A 97 -11.65 0.31 -8.55
CA ASP A 97 -10.57 0.02 -7.60
C ASP A 97 -9.23 -0.13 -8.34
N LEU A 98 -9.24 -0.76 -9.51
CA LEU A 98 -8.04 -0.90 -10.34
C LEU A 98 -7.56 0.46 -10.87
N ASP A 99 -8.47 1.32 -11.30
CA ASP A 99 -8.14 2.67 -11.78
C ASP A 99 -7.53 3.53 -10.68
N LEU A 100 -8.08 3.45 -9.47
CA LEU A 100 -7.55 4.18 -8.32
C LEU A 100 -6.18 3.66 -7.90
N VAL A 101 -6.02 2.35 -7.81
CA VAL A 101 -4.76 1.71 -7.47
C VAL A 101 -3.69 2.04 -8.52
N SER A 102 -4.04 2.02 -9.81
CA SER A 102 -3.13 2.41 -10.90
C SER A 102 -2.74 3.88 -10.83
N ALA A 103 -3.68 4.76 -10.50
CA ALA A 103 -3.40 6.18 -10.34
C ALA A 103 -2.45 6.45 -9.16
N VAL A 104 -2.65 5.77 -8.04
CA VAL A 104 -1.74 5.85 -6.88
C VAL A 104 -0.36 5.31 -7.24
N ALA A 105 -0.29 4.20 -7.98
CA ALA A 105 0.98 3.62 -8.42
C ALA A 105 1.81 4.56 -9.31
N GLY A 106 1.18 5.51 -9.98
CA GLY A 106 1.84 6.54 -10.79
C GLY A 106 2.43 7.72 -10.01
N LEU A 107 2.17 7.83 -8.71
CA LEU A 107 2.70 8.91 -7.88
C LEU A 107 4.19 8.73 -7.59
N PRO A 108 4.94 9.84 -7.30
CA PRO A 108 6.29 9.72 -6.74
C PRO A 108 6.28 8.87 -5.46
N ALA A 109 7.38 8.17 -5.20
CA ALA A 109 7.45 7.10 -4.18
C ALA A 109 6.93 7.52 -2.80
N LYS A 110 7.36 8.67 -2.27
CA LYS A 110 6.93 9.13 -0.94
C LYS A 110 5.46 9.51 -0.89
N GLN A 111 4.95 10.15 -1.93
CA GLN A 111 3.54 10.50 -2.05
C GLN A 111 2.67 9.25 -2.16
N ARG A 112 3.09 8.31 -2.98
CA ARG A 112 2.42 7.02 -3.19
C ARG A 112 2.31 6.23 -1.88
N GLN A 113 3.39 6.12 -1.13
CA GLN A 113 3.44 5.41 0.14
C GLN A 113 2.55 6.11 1.19
N ALA A 114 2.67 7.42 1.34
CA ALA A 114 1.87 8.17 2.29
C ALA A 114 0.37 8.07 1.99
N VAL A 115 -0.02 8.18 0.73
CA VAL A 115 -1.42 8.04 0.29
C VAL A 115 -1.92 6.61 0.53
N ALA A 116 -1.17 5.60 0.14
CA ALA A 116 -1.57 4.21 0.32
C ALA A 116 -1.72 3.85 1.80
N TYR A 117 -0.78 4.21 2.63
CA TYR A 117 -0.80 3.86 4.06
C TYR A 117 -1.88 4.61 4.84
N HIS A 118 -2.16 5.84 4.48
CA HIS A 118 -3.22 6.61 5.14
C HIS A 118 -4.61 6.27 4.63
N TYR A 119 -4.83 6.30 3.32
CA TYR A 119 -6.16 6.17 2.72
C TYR A 119 -6.59 4.73 2.45
N LEU A 120 -5.68 3.83 2.14
CA LEU A 120 -6.01 2.41 1.92
C LEU A 120 -5.87 1.58 3.18
N ALA A 121 -4.85 1.83 3.99
CA ALA A 121 -4.61 1.09 5.24
C ALA A 121 -5.19 1.77 6.49
N GLY A 122 -5.61 3.03 6.40
CA GLY A 122 -6.22 3.75 7.52
C GLY A 122 -5.26 4.13 8.65
N LEU A 123 -3.94 4.19 8.38
CA LEU A 123 -2.96 4.53 9.41
C LEU A 123 -2.91 6.03 9.70
N PRO A 124 -2.73 6.42 10.97
CA PRO A 124 -2.46 7.82 11.30
C PRO A 124 -1.07 8.25 10.82
N TYR A 125 -0.89 9.55 10.57
CA TYR A 125 0.37 10.07 10.05
C TYR A 125 1.56 9.84 10.97
N THR A 126 1.35 9.71 12.28
CA THR A 126 2.39 9.36 13.24
C THR A 126 2.98 7.97 12.95
N ASP A 127 2.13 6.99 12.66
CA ASP A 127 2.56 5.64 12.29
C ASP A 127 3.24 5.62 10.92
N ILE A 128 2.71 6.37 9.96
CA ILE A 128 3.31 6.49 8.64
C ILE A 128 4.71 7.12 8.73
N ALA A 129 4.87 8.15 9.53
CA ALA A 129 6.18 8.78 9.76
C ALA A 129 7.19 7.78 10.34
N ALA A 130 6.76 6.95 11.28
CA ALA A 130 7.60 5.89 11.84
C ALA A 130 8.01 4.85 10.78
N ILE A 131 7.11 4.49 9.87
CA ILE A 131 7.37 3.53 8.79
C ILE A 131 8.30 4.12 7.73
N LEU A 132 8.04 5.34 7.28
CA LEU A 132 8.79 6.00 6.20
C LEU A 132 10.12 6.59 6.67
N GLY A 133 10.27 6.86 7.96
CA GLY A 133 11.42 7.57 8.50
C GLY A 133 11.35 9.06 8.18
N GLY A 134 10.81 9.86 9.09
CA GLY A 134 10.69 11.29 8.93
C GLY A 134 9.71 11.87 9.95
N SER A 135 9.29 13.10 9.74
CA SER A 135 8.32 13.76 10.61
C SER A 135 6.88 13.44 10.21
N THR A 136 5.98 13.56 11.18
CA THR A 136 4.53 13.49 10.96
C THR A 136 4.07 14.54 9.96
N ASP A 137 4.60 15.76 10.03
CA ASP A 137 4.28 16.82 9.08
C ASP A 137 4.75 16.51 7.67
N ALA A 138 5.92 15.88 7.51
CA ALA A 138 6.39 15.44 6.20
C ALA A 138 5.48 14.36 5.60
N ALA A 139 5.03 13.40 6.41
CA ALA A 139 4.08 12.37 5.98
C ALA A 139 2.74 12.97 5.55
N ARG A 140 2.21 13.89 6.34
CA ARG A 140 0.96 14.62 6.02
C ARG A 140 1.09 15.41 4.72
N ARG A 141 2.19 16.11 4.54
CA ARG A 141 2.47 16.90 3.33
C ARG A 141 2.58 16.01 2.10
N ALA A 142 3.30 14.90 2.20
CA ALA A 142 3.44 13.94 1.09
C ALA A 142 2.07 13.37 0.68
N ALA A 143 1.21 13.03 1.63
CA ALA A 143 -0.14 12.57 1.36
C ALA A 143 -1.00 13.67 0.69
N ALA A 144 -0.93 14.90 1.19
CA ALA A 144 -1.65 16.03 0.61
C ALA A 144 -1.21 16.32 -0.83
N ASP A 145 0.08 16.31 -1.09
CA ASP A 145 0.64 16.49 -2.44
C ASP A 145 0.21 15.34 -3.38
N GLY A 146 0.20 14.13 -2.88
CA GLY A 146 -0.29 12.96 -3.62
C GLY A 146 -1.76 13.10 -4.00
N ILE A 147 -2.61 13.50 -3.07
CA ILE A 147 -4.04 13.74 -3.33
C ILE A 147 -4.23 14.88 -4.34
N ALA A 148 -3.47 15.96 -4.23
CA ALA A 148 -3.52 17.06 -5.20
C ALA A 148 -3.16 16.59 -6.61
N THR A 149 -2.13 15.77 -6.74
CA THR A 149 -1.75 15.16 -8.03
C THR A 149 -2.83 14.24 -8.58
N LEU A 150 -3.43 13.40 -7.73
CA LEU A 150 -4.53 12.53 -8.15
C LEU A 150 -5.76 13.30 -8.63
N ARG A 151 -6.10 14.40 -7.98
CA ARG A 151 -7.22 15.25 -8.40
C ARG A 151 -7.02 15.86 -9.77
N ARG A 152 -5.78 16.15 -10.16
CA ARG A 152 -5.45 16.68 -11.48
C ARG A 152 -5.46 15.62 -12.56
N SER A 153 -5.01 14.41 -12.26
CA SER A 153 -4.73 13.36 -13.23
C SER A 153 -5.78 12.24 -13.29
N TYR A 154 -6.62 12.12 -12.25
CA TYR A 154 -7.63 11.06 -12.17
C TYR A 154 -9.02 11.59 -12.57
N PRO A 155 -9.55 11.22 -13.74
CA PRO A 155 -10.81 11.78 -14.26
C PRO A 155 -12.04 11.52 -13.37
N GLY A 156 -12.04 10.43 -12.60
CA GLY A 156 -13.12 10.07 -11.70
C GLY A 156 -13.28 11.00 -10.49
N ALA A 157 -12.24 11.75 -10.13
CA ALA A 157 -12.31 12.69 -9.01
C ALA A 157 -13.13 13.95 -9.33
N ALA A 158 -13.19 14.34 -10.60
CA ALA A 158 -13.97 15.49 -11.06
C ALA A 158 -15.47 15.18 -11.14
N ALA A 159 -15.84 13.96 -11.47
CA ALA A 159 -17.23 13.55 -11.66
C ALA A 159 -18.05 13.50 -10.36
N ARG A 160 -17.39 13.31 -9.20
CA ARG A 160 -18.10 13.26 -7.91
C ARG A 160 -18.53 14.63 -7.37
N ARG A 161 -17.95 15.72 -7.86
CA ARG A 161 -18.36 17.08 -7.45
C ARG A 161 -19.59 17.59 -8.21
N ALA A 162 -19.89 17.02 -9.37
CA ALA A 162 -21.04 17.43 -10.17
C ALA A 162 -22.35 16.76 -9.76
N GLY A 163 -22.30 15.74 -8.91
CA GLY A 163 -23.48 14.96 -8.49
C GLY A 163 -24.10 15.34 -7.15
N HIS A 164 -23.60 16.40 -6.49
CA HIS A 164 -24.13 16.87 -5.21
C HIS A 164 -24.56 18.33 -5.32
N ARG A 165 -25.64 18.56 -5.99
CA ARG A 165 -26.47 19.76 -5.85
C ARG A 165 -27.91 19.35 -5.67
#